data_f8e539f1c5afbbd55de08ec4b68c2bd9
#
_entry.id   f8e539f1c5afbbd55de08ec4b68c2bd9
#
_cell.length_a   1.000
_cell.length_b   1.000
_cell.length_c   1.000
_cell.angle_alpha   90.00
_cell.angle_beta   90.00
_cell.angle_gamma   90.00
#
_symmetry.space_group_name_H-M   'P 1'
#
loop_
_entity.id
_entity.type
_entity.pdbx_description
1 polymer ?
#
loop_
_entity_poly.entity_id
_entity_poly.type
_entity_poly.pdbx_seq_one_letter_code
_entity_poly.pdbx_strand_id
1 'polypeptide(L)'
;MVKLLAKLGRFYTMAIITIIAVLASIAITASAIVILNKFGFAIRYELAVILAAGVPLLVATPICWVLVSLIFRVYQVEEGMSKPVSYDSLTGLLSRQAFFNSANKYVSLATREKTVFSVMIIDLDQFRLINDKYGHAAGDAVLKLFANVVNSVARRSDITGRLGGEEFAMVLPSTTTREAIEFSDRLHNAINKAVLKYSDNIIKYTASIGLTSFVPGSSISIDELLARADLALYQAKQEGCSKTSTFNPAVKQVAAG
;
A
#
# COMPACT_ATOMS: atom_id res chain seq x y z
N MET A 1 -0.45 -10.30 -19.48
CA MET A 1 0.08 -9.58 -20.64
C MET A 1 0.21 -8.08 -20.37
N VAL A 2 -0.84 -7.36 -20.02
CA VAL A 2 -0.81 -5.90 -19.76
C VAL A 2 0.19 -5.49 -18.65
N LYS A 3 0.28 -6.25 -17.54
CA LYS A 3 1.27 -6.00 -16.45
C LYS A 3 2.73 -6.17 -16.89
N LEU A 4 2.99 -7.02 -17.89
CA LEU A 4 4.34 -7.21 -18.45
C LEU A 4 4.71 -6.05 -19.37
N LEU A 5 3.77 -5.57 -20.16
CA LEU A 5 3.92 -4.41 -21.03
C LEU A 5 4.11 -3.10 -20.25
N ALA A 6 3.43 -2.97 -19.10
CA ALA A 6 3.59 -1.84 -18.20
C ALA A 6 5.00 -1.75 -17.58
N LYS A 7 5.66 -2.90 -17.32
CA LYS A 7 7.05 -2.95 -16.82
C LYS A 7 8.08 -2.55 -17.87
N LEU A 8 7.81 -2.78 -19.15
CA LEU A 8 8.75 -2.47 -20.24
C LEU A 8 8.77 -0.98 -20.63
N GLY A 9 7.78 -0.18 -20.22
CA GLY A 9 7.66 1.23 -20.58
C GLY A 9 7.10 1.47 -21.97
N ARG A 10 6.53 2.67 -22.19
CA ARG A 10 5.82 3.02 -23.44
C ARG A 10 6.64 2.79 -24.70
N PHE A 11 7.88 3.29 -24.70
CA PHE A 11 8.74 3.25 -25.91
C PHE A 11 9.10 1.84 -26.34
N TYR A 12 9.47 0.98 -25.41
CA TYR A 12 9.80 -0.42 -25.73
C TYR A 12 8.60 -1.22 -26.21
N THR A 13 7.44 -1.01 -25.61
CA THR A 13 6.19 -1.65 -26.04
C THR A 13 5.83 -1.28 -27.47
N MET A 14 5.95 0.02 -27.82
CA MET A 14 5.69 0.51 -29.17
C MET A 14 6.69 -0.04 -30.18
N ALA A 15 7.98 -0.01 -29.84
CA ALA A 15 9.04 -0.52 -30.73
C ALA A 15 8.80 -2.00 -31.06
N ILE A 16 8.46 -2.83 -30.07
CA ILE A 16 8.20 -4.26 -30.26
C ILE A 16 6.97 -4.47 -31.17
N ILE A 17 5.87 -3.78 -30.93
CA ILE A 17 4.65 -3.92 -31.74
C ILE A 17 4.89 -3.48 -33.18
N THR A 18 5.61 -2.36 -33.39
CA THR A 18 5.94 -1.86 -34.72
C THR A 18 6.84 -2.83 -35.47
N ILE A 19 7.87 -3.39 -34.83
CA ILE A 19 8.77 -4.38 -35.43
C ILE A 19 7.97 -5.64 -35.86
N ILE A 20 7.11 -6.16 -35.00
CA ILE A 20 6.28 -7.33 -35.30
C ILE A 20 5.36 -7.04 -36.48
N ALA A 21 4.73 -5.85 -36.52
CA ALA A 21 3.83 -5.46 -37.63
C ALA A 21 4.57 -5.37 -38.96
N VAL A 22 5.77 -4.79 -38.98
CA VAL A 22 6.60 -4.70 -40.20
C VAL A 22 7.03 -6.08 -40.66
N LEU A 23 7.52 -6.95 -39.78
CA LEU A 23 7.93 -8.31 -40.11
C LEU A 23 6.76 -9.14 -40.67
N ALA A 24 5.59 -9.03 -40.04
CA ALA A 24 4.38 -9.71 -40.53
C ALA A 24 3.96 -9.23 -41.94
N SER A 25 4.01 -7.92 -42.17
CA SER A 25 3.70 -7.34 -43.49
C SER A 25 4.66 -7.80 -44.56
N ILE A 26 5.96 -7.86 -44.29
CA ILE A 26 6.97 -8.37 -45.23
C ILE A 26 6.71 -9.86 -45.54
N ALA A 27 6.43 -10.67 -44.54
CA ALA A 27 6.14 -12.11 -44.73
C ALA A 27 4.87 -12.34 -45.56
N ILE A 28 3.78 -11.59 -45.31
CA ILE A 28 2.54 -11.65 -46.08
C ILE A 28 2.80 -11.24 -47.53
N THR A 29 3.52 -10.15 -47.77
CA THR A 29 3.83 -9.66 -49.11
C THR A 29 4.72 -10.65 -49.88
N ALA A 30 5.76 -11.22 -49.24
CA ALA A 30 6.61 -12.24 -49.85
C ALA A 30 5.81 -13.49 -50.25
N SER A 31 4.91 -13.94 -49.35
CA SER A 31 4.01 -15.07 -49.66
C SER A 31 3.06 -14.78 -50.84
N ALA A 32 2.49 -13.57 -50.87
CA ALA A 32 1.62 -13.13 -51.95
C ALA A 32 2.37 -13.09 -53.31
N ILE A 33 3.61 -12.58 -53.34
CA ILE A 33 4.45 -12.55 -54.56
C ILE A 33 4.73 -13.95 -55.07
N VAL A 34 5.08 -14.90 -54.16
CA VAL A 34 5.33 -16.31 -54.57
C VAL A 34 4.08 -16.92 -55.18
N ILE A 35 2.91 -16.66 -54.62
CA ILE A 35 1.63 -17.17 -55.15
C ILE A 35 1.33 -16.55 -56.53
N LEU A 36 1.43 -15.24 -56.67
CA LEU A 36 1.11 -14.51 -57.88
C LEU A 36 2.06 -14.90 -59.06
N ASN A 37 3.35 -15.12 -58.73
CA ASN A 37 4.30 -15.62 -59.71
C ASN A 37 3.94 -17.01 -60.27
N LYS A 38 3.36 -17.89 -59.44
CA LYS A 38 2.86 -19.20 -59.91
C LYS A 38 1.68 -19.07 -60.89
N PHE A 39 0.94 -17.98 -60.85
CA PHE A 39 -0.15 -17.65 -61.75
C PHE A 39 0.28 -16.82 -62.99
N GLY A 40 1.61 -16.61 -63.20
CA GLY A 40 2.15 -15.94 -64.38
C GLY A 40 2.19 -14.39 -64.27
N PHE A 41 1.93 -13.80 -63.10
CA PHE A 41 2.03 -12.35 -62.90
C PHE A 41 3.46 -11.95 -62.55
N ALA A 42 4.15 -11.22 -63.42
CA ALA A 42 5.46 -10.65 -63.13
C ALA A 42 5.36 -9.39 -62.26
N ILE A 43 5.75 -9.48 -60.98
CA ILE A 43 5.72 -8.35 -60.05
C ILE A 43 7.14 -7.84 -59.81
N ARG A 44 7.33 -6.52 -59.80
CA ARG A 44 8.61 -5.87 -59.44
C ARG A 44 8.84 -6.00 -57.92
N TYR A 45 9.72 -6.92 -57.54
CA TYR A 45 10.02 -7.25 -56.13
C TYR A 45 10.45 -6.02 -55.30
N GLU A 46 11.28 -5.15 -55.90
CA GLU A 46 11.83 -3.98 -55.22
C GLU A 46 10.73 -3.06 -54.72
N LEU A 47 9.78 -2.72 -55.57
CA LEU A 47 8.65 -1.84 -55.21
C LEU A 47 7.72 -2.48 -54.18
N ALA A 48 7.48 -3.79 -54.30
CA ALA A 48 6.61 -4.51 -53.38
C ALA A 48 7.21 -4.61 -51.98
N VAL A 49 8.54 -4.81 -51.85
CA VAL A 49 9.22 -4.84 -50.55
C VAL A 49 9.27 -3.45 -49.89
N ILE A 50 9.52 -2.40 -50.66
CA ILE A 50 9.51 -1.02 -50.17
C ILE A 50 8.11 -0.66 -49.63
N LEU A 51 7.06 -0.99 -50.34
CA LEU A 51 5.69 -0.74 -49.89
C LEU A 51 5.32 -1.59 -48.68
N ALA A 52 5.75 -2.87 -48.64
CA ALA A 52 5.49 -3.78 -47.53
C ALA A 52 6.13 -3.31 -46.22
N ALA A 53 7.27 -2.63 -46.28
CA ALA A 53 7.93 -2.05 -45.10
C ALA A 53 7.46 -0.62 -44.79
N GLY A 54 7.29 0.22 -45.83
CA GLY A 54 6.99 1.64 -45.67
C GLY A 54 5.55 1.91 -45.23
N VAL A 55 4.56 1.20 -45.79
CA VAL A 55 3.15 1.45 -45.44
C VAL A 55 2.86 1.12 -43.98
N PRO A 56 3.27 -0.05 -43.39
CA PRO A 56 3.06 -0.29 -41.98
C PRO A 56 3.80 0.68 -41.09
N LEU A 57 4.99 1.13 -41.46
CA LEU A 57 5.76 2.11 -40.69
C LEU A 57 5.03 3.44 -40.62
N LEU A 58 4.45 3.91 -41.68
CA LEU A 58 3.74 5.19 -41.77
C LEU A 58 2.34 5.15 -41.11
N VAL A 59 1.63 4.02 -41.22
CA VAL A 59 0.24 3.91 -40.79
C VAL A 59 0.14 3.25 -39.42
N ALA A 60 0.86 2.17 -39.18
CA ALA A 60 0.76 1.44 -37.89
C ALA A 60 1.41 2.20 -36.75
N THR A 61 2.50 2.94 -36.99
CA THR A 61 3.21 3.66 -35.93
C THR A 61 2.33 4.71 -35.22
N PRO A 62 1.65 5.65 -35.92
CA PRO A 62 0.77 6.62 -35.26
C PRO A 62 -0.46 5.95 -34.62
N ILE A 63 -1.03 4.92 -35.24
CA ILE A 63 -2.16 4.18 -34.66
C ILE A 63 -1.75 3.47 -33.38
N CYS A 64 -0.62 2.76 -33.37
CA CYS A 64 -0.08 2.13 -32.17
C CYS A 64 0.24 3.15 -31.09
N TRP A 65 0.77 4.34 -31.48
CA TRP A 65 1.01 5.43 -30.52
C TRP A 65 -0.29 5.84 -29.81
N VAL A 66 -1.35 6.10 -30.55
CA VAL A 66 -2.65 6.49 -29.98
C VAL A 66 -3.20 5.37 -29.09
N LEU A 67 -3.22 4.11 -29.57
CA LEU A 67 -3.77 2.98 -28.84
C LEU A 67 -2.98 2.70 -27.55
N VAL A 68 -1.66 2.64 -27.63
CA VAL A 68 -0.81 2.43 -26.43
C VAL A 68 -0.96 3.60 -25.46
N SER A 69 -1.02 4.82 -25.96
CA SER A 69 -1.24 5.99 -25.10
C SER A 69 -2.62 5.97 -24.43
N LEU A 70 -3.64 5.51 -25.12
CA LEU A 70 -5.00 5.34 -24.58
C LEU A 70 -5.03 4.25 -23.50
N ILE A 71 -4.42 3.08 -23.78
CA ILE A 71 -4.32 1.97 -22.81
C ILE A 71 -3.57 2.45 -21.54
N PHE A 72 -2.45 3.15 -21.69
CA PHE A 72 -1.72 3.69 -20.54
C PHE A 72 -2.51 4.78 -19.78
N ARG A 73 -3.31 5.59 -20.47
CA ARG A 73 -4.22 6.55 -19.81
C ARG A 73 -5.32 5.84 -19.03
N VAL A 74 -5.96 4.83 -19.64
CA VAL A 74 -6.98 4.02 -18.97
C VAL A 74 -6.40 3.31 -17.75
N TYR A 75 -5.19 2.72 -17.88
CA TYR A 75 -4.51 2.07 -16.77
C TYR A 75 -4.15 3.04 -15.64
N GLN A 76 -3.69 4.26 -15.95
CA GLN A 76 -3.43 5.30 -14.96
C GLN A 76 -4.72 5.84 -14.33
N VAL A 77 -5.82 5.88 -15.08
CA VAL A 77 -7.15 6.26 -14.58
C VAL A 77 -7.71 5.15 -13.68
N GLU A 78 -7.52 3.88 -14.01
CA GLU A 78 -7.92 2.76 -13.13
C GLU A 78 -7.09 2.71 -11.83
N GLU A 79 -5.78 2.94 -11.88
CA GLU A 79 -4.96 3.11 -10.66
C GLU A 79 -5.32 4.40 -9.89
N GLY A 80 -5.73 5.46 -10.58
CA GLY A 80 -6.20 6.71 -9.96
C GLY A 80 -7.69 6.71 -9.58
N MET A 81 -8.52 5.84 -10.18
CA MET A 81 -9.96 5.69 -9.89
C MET A 81 -10.30 4.55 -8.93
N SER A 82 -9.35 3.71 -8.53
CA SER A 82 -9.45 3.14 -7.21
C SER A 82 -9.40 4.34 -6.25
N LYS A 83 -10.56 4.97 -5.99
CA LYS A 83 -10.70 5.84 -4.80
C LYS A 83 -10.06 5.02 -3.71
N PRO A 84 -8.95 5.46 -3.10
CA PRO A 84 -8.39 4.71 -2.00
C PRO A 84 -9.56 4.49 -1.07
N VAL A 85 -9.90 3.22 -0.80
CA VAL A 85 -10.95 2.91 0.16
C VAL A 85 -10.48 3.62 1.42
N SER A 86 -11.09 4.78 1.69
CA SER A 86 -10.57 5.69 2.72
C SER A 86 -10.65 5.04 4.10
N TYR A 87 -11.50 4.01 4.23
CA TYR A 87 -11.73 3.30 5.48
C TYR A 87 -11.60 1.79 5.28
N ASP A 88 -11.09 1.11 6.30
CA ASP A 88 -11.10 -0.35 6.38
C ASP A 88 -12.54 -0.84 6.55
N SER A 89 -13.00 -1.74 5.69
CA SER A 89 -14.40 -2.19 5.64
C SER A 89 -14.84 -2.97 6.87
N LEU A 90 -13.90 -3.58 7.61
CA LEU A 90 -14.19 -4.34 8.80
C LEU A 90 -14.31 -3.45 10.04
N THR A 91 -13.37 -2.52 10.19
CA THR A 91 -13.19 -1.75 11.43
C THR A 91 -13.72 -0.31 11.35
N GLY A 92 -13.91 0.23 10.15
CA GLY A 92 -14.30 1.63 9.94
C GLY A 92 -13.20 2.66 10.24
N LEU A 93 -12.00 2.23 10.62
CA LEU A 93 -10.82 3.09 10.74
C LEU A 93 -10.25 3.41 9.36
N LEU A 94 -9.30 4.34 9.27
CA LEU A 94 -8.62 4.59 8.00
C LEU A 94 -7.97 3.31 7.48
N SER A 95 -8.10 3.06 6.19
CA SER A 95 -7.33 2.01 5.52
C SER A 95 -5.84 2.34 5.58
N ARG A 96 -4.96 1.35 5.40
CA ARG A 96 -3.51 1.54 5.35
C ARG A 96 -3.12 2.74 4.48
N GLN A 97 -3.62 2.80 3.25
CA GLN A 97 -3.28 3.87 2.31
C GLN A 97 -3.80 5.24 2.76
N ALA A 98 -5.02 5.30 3.29
CA ALA A 98 -5.61 6.55 3.78
C ALA A 98 -4.88 7.05 5.04
N PHE A 99 -4.47 6.15 5.93
CA PHE A 99 -3.64 6.46 7.09
C PHE A 99 -2.32 7.10 6.66
N PHE A 100 -1.55 6.45 5.76
CA PHE A 100 -0.28 6.98 5.29
C PHE A 100 -0.44 8.34 4.59
N ASN A 101 -1.48 8.52 3.77
CA ASN A 101 -1.77 9.80 3.13
C ASN A 101 -2.04 10.92 4.14
N SER A 102 -2.82 10.63 5.20
CA SER A 102 -3.15 11.59 6.25
C SER A 102 -1.95 11.88 7.13
N ALA A 103 -1.20 10.86 7.51
CA ALA A 103 0.00 10.97 8.33
C ALA A 103 1.10 11.79 7.63
N ASN A 104 1.37 11.55 6.34
CA ASN A 104 2.34 12.32 5.56
C ASN A 104 1.95 13.81 5.46
N LYS A 105 0.66 14.10 5.27
CA LYS A 105 0.18 15.50 5.28
C LYS A 105 0.44 16.14 6.65
N TYR A 106 0.19 15.38 7.74
CA TYR A 106 0.41 15.89 9.07
C TYR A 106 1.89 16.09 9.40
N VAL A 107 2.78 15.18 9.00
CA VAL A 107 4.25 15.35 9.12
C VAL A 107 4.70 16.65 8.44
N SER A 108 4.23 16.91 7.21
CA SER A 108 4.55 18.13 6.48
C SER A 108 4.07 19.39 7.21
N LEU A 109 2.87 19.34 7.81
CA LEU A 109 2.32 20.43 8.59
C LEU A 109 3.14 20.65 9.88
N ALA A 110 3.37 19.60 10.66
CA ALA A 110 4.10 19.63 11.91
C ALA A 110 5.56 20.12 11.73
N THR A 111 6.21 19.72 10.62
CA THR A 111 7.55 20.21 10.26
C THR A 111 7.54 21.72 10.02
N ARG A 112 6.55 22.24 9.27
CA ARG A 112 6.41 23.67 8.99
C ARG A 112 6.09 24.47 10.23
N GLU A 113 5.18 23.96 11.06
CA GLU A 113 4.70 24.65 12.28
C GLU A 113 5.59 24.39 13.51
N LYS A 114 6.62 23.55 13.35
CA LYS A 114 7.53 23.16 14.43
C LYS A 114 6.80 22.59 15.65
N THR A 115 5.74 21.80 15.40
CA THR A 115 4.95 21.17 16.46
C THR A 115 5.40 19.73 16.71
N VAL A 116 5.37 19.31 17.98
CA VAL A 116 5.64 17.92 18.35
C VAL A 116 4.40 17.05 18.04
N PHE A 117 4.61 15.77 17.78
CA PHE A 117 3.55 14.76 17.70
C PHE A 117 4.12 13.38 18.02
N SER A 118 3.25 12.45 18.34
CA SER A 118 3.65 11.07 18.63
C SER A 118 3.01 10.09 17.65
N VAL A 119 3.70 8.98 17.42
CA VAL A 119 3.27 7.89 16.54
C VAL A 119 3.27 6.60 17.33
N MET A 120 2.20 5.83 17.19
CA MET A 120 2.06 4.50 17.79
C MET A 120 1.82 3.45 16.74
N ILE A 121 2.42 2.28 16.92
CA ILE A 121 2.00 1.02 16.31
C ILE A 121 1.42 0.15 17.42
N ILE A 122 0.29 -0.47 17.14
CA ILE A 122 -0.48 -1.27 18.09
C ILE A 122 -0.75 -2.62 17.43
N ASP A 123 -0.54 -3.69 18.16
CA ASP A 123 -0.80 -5.05 17.70
C ASP A 123 -1.55 -5.83 18.77
N LEU A 124 -2.60 -6.54 18.36
CA LEU A 124 -3.40 -7.36 19.27
C LEU A 124 -2.62 -8.62 19.66
N ASP A 125 -2.39 -8.78 20.95
CA ASP A 125 -1.62 -9.89 21.47
C ASP A 125 -2.33 -11.22 21.23
N GLN A 126 -1.56 -12.19 20.72
CA GLN A 126 -2.02 -13.57 20.50
C GLN A 126 -3.31 -13.67 19.64
N PHE A 127 -3.54 -12.73 18.73
CA PHE A 127 -4.74 -12.69 17.91
C PHE A 127 -4.95 -13.99 17.11
N ARG A 128 -3.87 -14.62 16.65
CA ARG A 128 -3.95 -15.92 15.96
C ARG A 128 -4.58 -16.99 16.84
N LEU A 129 -4.27 -17.04 18.14
CA LEU A 129 -4.87 -18.02 19.06
C LEU A 129 -6.38 -17.78 19.24
N ILE A 130 -6.85 -16.54 19.15
CA ILE A 130 -8.28 -16.22 19.15
C ILE A 130 -8.94 -16.82 17.91
N ASN A 131 -8.35 -16.62 16.72
CA ASN A 131 -8.84 -17.20 15.48
C ASN A 131 -8.83 -18.74 15.51
N ASP A 132 -7.75 -19.34 15.97
CA ASP A 132 -7.61 -20.79 16.02
C ASP A 132 -8.62 -21.43 17.00
N LYS A 133 -8.94 -20.75 18.10
CA LYS A 133 -9.84 -21.26 19.13
C LYS A 133 -11.32 -20.97 18.86
N TYR A 134 -11.66 -19.78 18.36
CA TYR A 134 -13.04 -19.30 18.25
C TYR A 134 -13.48 -19.06 16.81
N GLY A 135 -12.60 -19.26 15.83
CA GLY A 135 -12.85 -19.05 14.41
C GLY A 135 -12.63 -17.58 13.97
N HIS A 136 -12.41 -17.39 12.67
CA HIS A 136 -12.14 -16.08 12.07
C HIS A 136 -13.26 -15.05 12.31
N ALA A 137 -14.53 -15.48 12.37
CA ALA A 137 -15.65 -14.57 12.64
C ALA A 137 -15.57 -13.97 14.06
N ALA A 138 -15.04 -14.71 15.05
CA ALA A 138 -14.78 -14.20 16.39
C ALA A 138 -13.60 -13.23 16.39
N GLY A 139 -12.53 -13.51 15.62
CA GLY A 139 -11.42 -12.59 15.42
C GLY A 139 -11.87 -11.27 14.78
N ASP A 140 -12.70 -11.33 13.75
CA ASP A 140 -13.30 -10.14 13.13
C ASP A 140 -14.14 -9.31 14.13
N ALA A 141 -14.86 -9.98 15.02
CA ALA A 141 -15.61 -9.31 16.08
C ALA A 141 -14.69 -8.63 17.11
N VAL A 142 -13.54 -9.26 17.45
CA VAL A 142 -12.49 -8.64 18.30
C VAL A 142 -11.90 -7.42 17.62
N LEU A 143 -11.58 -7.48 16.33
CA LEU A 143 -11.05 -6.33 15.57
C LEU A 143 -12.03 -5.15 15.54
N LYS A 144 -13.33 -5.42 15.35
CA LYS A 144 -14.38 -4.39 15.42
C LYS A 144 -14.50 -3.79 16.81
N LEU A 145 -14.47 -4.64 17.84
CA LEU A 145 -14.51 -4.17 19.23
C LEU A 145 -13.31 -3.30 19.56
N PHE A 146 -12.10 -3.72 19.17
CA PHE A 146 -10.88 -2.93 19.34
C PHE A 146 -10.96 -1.57 18.65
N ALA A 147 -11.43 -1.52 17.40
CA ALA A 147 -11.61 -0.26 16.68
C ALA A 147 -12.59 0.68 17.39
N ASN A 148 -13.68 0.16 17.95
CA ASN A 148 -14.63 0.94 18.75
C ASN A 148 -13.97 1.48 20.05
N VAL A 149 -13.14 0.66 20.69
CA VAL A 149 -12.37 1.09 21.86
C VAL A 149 -11.42 2.23 21.50
N VAL A 150 -10.65 2.07 20.42
CA VAL A 150 -9.75 3.12 19.93
C VAL A 150 -10.51 4.41 19.66
N ASN A 151 -11.63 4.35 18.94
CA ASN A 151 -12.46 5.51 18.63
C ASN A 151 -13.06 6.18 19.89
N SER A 152 -13.29 5.43 20.97
CA SER A 152 -13.81 5.98 22.22
C SER A 152 -12.78 6.74 23.03
N VAL A 153 -11.48 6.45 22.83
CA VAL A 153 -10.34 7.07 23.56
C VAL A 153 -9.67 8.15 22.71
N ALA A 154 -9.66 7.98 21.39
CA ALA A 154 -9.03 8.89 20.43
C ALA A 154 -9.76 10.24 20.36
N ARG A 155 -9.00 11.30 20.19
CA ARG A 155 -9.53 12.64 19.89
C ARG A 155 -9.92 12.72 18.42
N ARG A 156 -10.77 13.68 18.09
CA ARG A 156 -11.18 13.93 16.69
C ARG A 156 -10.01 14.35 15.79
N SER A 157 -8.94 14.87 16.38
CA SER A 157 -7.71 15.24 15.67
C SER A 157 -6.78 14.06 15.42
N ASP A 158 -6.95 12.95 16.15
CA ASP A 158 -6.04 11.82 16.06
C ASP A 158 -6.29 11.06 14.76
N ILE A 159 -5.20 10.62 14.11
CA ILE A 159 -5.26 9.89 12.87
C ILE A 159 -5.08 8.41 13.21
N THR A 160 -6.14 7.63 13.04
CA THR A 160 -6.15 6.20 13.39
C THR A 160 -6.39 5.36 12.16
N GLY A 161 -5.62 4.31 11.96
CA GLY A 161 -5.76 3.42 10.81
C GLY A 161 -5.40 1.98 11.13
N ARG A 162 -5.98 1.06 10.35
CA ARG A 162 -5.61 -0.36 10.35
C ARG A 162 -4.59 -0.60 9.24
N LEU A 163 -3.42 -1.11 9.61
CA LEU A 163 -2.33 -1.38 8.68
C LEU A 163 -2.47 -2.73 7.98
N GLY A 164 -3.09 -3.69 8.65
CA GLY A 164 -3.36 -5.03 8.11
C GLY A 164 -3.50 -6.05 9.25
N GLY A 165 -4.17 -7.16 9.03
CA GLY A 165 -4.33 -8.21 10.04
C GLY A 165 -4.81 -7.65 11.39
N GLU A 166 -3.99 -7.81 12.42
CA GLU A 166 -4.18 -7.31 13.78
C GLU A 166 -3.40 -6.03 14.12
N GLU A 167 -2.77 -5.41 13.12
CA GLU A 167 -1.92 -4.23 13.28
C GLU A 167 -2.69 -2.93 13.02
N PHE A 168 -2.52 -1.97 13.92
CA PHE A 168 -3.09 -0.63 13.87
C PHE A 168 -2.00 0.43 14.08
N ALA A 169 -2.25 1.63 13.57
CA ALA A 169 -1.36 2.76 13.81
C ALA A 169 -2.14 4.01 14.18
N MET A 170 -1.49 4.87 14.96
CA MET A 170 -2.03 6.17 15.33
C MET A 170 -0.98 7.26 15.19
N VAL A 171 -1.41 8.43 14.74
CA VAL A 171 -0.67 9.69 14.90
C VAL A 171 -1.46 10.55 15.85
N LEU A 172 -0.78 11.04 16.89
CA LEU A 172 -1.34 11.89 17.94
C LEU A 172 -0.82 13.31 17.76
N PRO A 173 -1.59 14.19 17.12
CA PRO A 173 -1.25 15.60 16.89
C PRO A 173 -0.93 16.34 18.19
N SER A 174 0.07 17.24 18.15
CA SER A 174 0.46 18.12 19.27
C SER A 174 0.57 17.37 20.60
N THR A 175 1.14 16.16 20.57
CA THR A 175 1.23 15.27 21.72
C THR A 175 2.70 14.88 21.96
N THR A 176 3.22 15.18 23.12
CA THR A 176 4.57 14.81 23.56
C THR A 176 4.65 13.31 23.89
N THR A 177 5.87 12.77 24.03
CA THR A 177 6.07 11.37 24.45
C THR A 177 5.37 11.04 25.76
N ARG A 178 5.43 11.94 26.75
CA ARG A 178 4.78 11.75 28.05
C ARG A 178 3.25 11.67 27.91
N GLU A 179 2.66 12.61 27.19
CA GLU A 179 1.21 12.63 26.96
C GLU A 179 0.75 11.40 26.14
N ALA A 180 1.60 10.91 25.23
CA ALA A 180 1.32 9.71 24.46
C ALA A 180 1.38 8.44 25.34
N ILE A 181 2.29 8.37 26.33
CA ILE A 181 2.28 7.30 27.34
C ILE A 181 0.98 7.35 28.15
N GLU A 182 0.59 8.52 28.64
CA GLU A 182 -0.69 8.70 29.36
C GLU A 182 -1.90 8.32 28.50
N PHE A 183 -1.85 8.58 27.19
CA PHE A 183 -2.86 8.12 26.25
C PHE A 183 -2.86 6.59 26.14
N SER A 184 -1.69 5.97 26.01
CA SER A 184 -1.57 4.51 25.89
C SER A 184 -2.09 3.79 27.15
N ASP A 185 -1.87 4.34 28.33
CA ASP A 185 -2.40 3.82 29.58
C ASP A 185 -3.94 3.86 29.62
N ARG A 186 -4.54 4.97 29.13
CA ARG A 186 -5.99 5.05 28.97
C ARG A 186 -6.52 4.02 27.97
N LEU A 187 -5.80 3.80 26.86
CA LEU A 187 -6.16 2.81 25.86
C LEU A 187 -6.08 1.40 26.42
N HIS A 188 -4.99 1.03 27.12
CA HIS A 188 -4.88 -0.25 27.81
C HIS A 188 -6.02 -0.48 28.82
N ASN A 189 -6.34 0.53 29.61
CA ASN A 189 -7.45 0.46 30.56
C ASN A 189 -8.81 0.25 29.86
N ALA A 190 -9.03 0.89 28.71
CA ALA A 190 -10.24 0.72 27.93
C ALA A 190 -10.30 -0.69 27.29
N ILE A 191 -9.19 -1.20 26.75
CA ILE A 191 -9.07 -2.57 26.22
C ILE A 191 -9.39 -3.59 27.31
N ASN A 192 -8.80 -3.45 28.51
CA ASN A 192 -9.00 -4.39 29.62
C ASN A 192 -10.46 -4.42 30.11
N LYS A 193 -11.21 -3.33 29.95
CA LYS A 193 -12.65 -3.26 30.26
C LYS A 193 -13.54 -3.79 29.15
N ALA A 194 -13.03 -3.83 27.92
CA ALA A 194 -13.77 -4.28 26.77
C ALA A 194 -13.81 -5.82 26.74
N VAL A 195 -15.00 -6.36 26.81
CA VAL A 195 -15.24 -7.81 26.83
C VAL A 195 -16.14 -8.16 25.65
N LEU A 196 -15.67 -9.05 24.79
CA LEU A 196 -16.46 -9.58 23.70
C LEU A 196 -17.27 -10.81 24.18
N LYS A 197 -18.59 -10.69 24.18
CA LYS A 197 -19.49 -11.85 24.29
C LYS A 197 -19.74 -12.39 22.88
N TYR A 198 -19.24 -13.60 22.61
CA TYR A 198 -19.37 -14.25 21.31
C TYR A 198 -19.92 -15.67 21.50
N SER A 199 -21.15 -15.91 21.09
CA SER A 199 -21.91 -17.13 21.44
C SER A 199 -21.90 -17.30 22.96
N ASP A 200 -21.57 -18.48 23.44
CA ASP A 200 -21.48 -18.80 24.89
C ASP A 200 -20.10 -18.46 25.51
N ASN A 201 -19.21 -17.81 24.76
CA ASN A 201 -17.86 -17.52 25.20
C ASN A 201 -17.68 -16.05 25.57
N ILE A 202 -16.82 -15.79 26.56
CA ILE A 202 -16.31 -14.49 26.89
C ILE A 202 -14.86 -14.43 26.40
N ILE A 203 -14.61 -13.60 25.38
CA ILE A 203 -13.29 -13.42 24.79
C ILE A 203 -12.68 -12.14 25.35
N LYS A 204 -11.54 -12.27 26.01
CA LYS A 204 -10.67 -11.15 26.44
C LYS A 204 -9.46 -11.13 25.53
N TYR A 205 -8.95 -9.94 25.28
CA TYR A 205 -7.77 -9.70 24.46
C TYR A 205 -6.96 -8.57 25.07
N THR A 206 -5.68 -8.50 24.74
CA THR A 206 -4.78 -7.41 25.08
C THR A 206 -4.11 -6.88 23.80
N ALA A 207 -3.39 -5.80 23.92
CA ALA A 207 -2.60 -5.25 22.83
C ALA A 207 -1.24 -4.82 23.36
N SER A 208 -0.23 -4.89 22.53
CA SER A 208 1.08 -4.28 22.78
C SER A 208 1.22 -3.02 21.93
N ILE A 209 1.92 -2.02 22.44
CA ILE A 209 2.04 -0.70 21.83
C ILE A 209 3.52 -0.31 21.75
N GLY A 210 3.96 0.06 20.55
CA GLY A 210 5.24 0.73 20.34
C GLY A 210 5.03 2.21 20.07
N LEU A 211 5.79 3.05 20.74
CA LEU A 211 5.66 4.50 20.71
C LEU A 211 6.95 5.19 20.28
N THR A 212 6.85 6.20 19.43
CA THR A 212 7.91 7.18 19.16
C THR A 212 7.32 8.58 19.02
N SER A 213 8.15 9.59 19.11
CA SER A 213 7.71 10.99 18.95
C SER A 213 8.57 11.72 17.93
N PHE A 214 7.93 12.59 17.18
CA PHE A 214 8.58 13.54 16.29
C PHE A 214 9.02 14.75 17.09
N VAL A 215 10.31 15.11 16.94
CA VAL A 215 10.88 16.31 17.53
C VAL A 215 11.07 17.36 16.44
N PRO A 216 10.59 18.59 16.62
CA PRO A 216 10.75 19.66 15.63
C PRO A 216 12.23 19.89 15.27
N GLY A 217 12.48 20.11 13.97
CA GLY A 217 13.83 20.26 13.44
C GLY A 217 14.50 18.97 12.94
N SER A 218 13.86 17.81 13.15
CA SER A 218 14.30 16.56 12.52
C SER A 218 13.69 16.41 11.11
N SER A 219 14.50 15.94 10.16
CA SER A 219 14.04 15.59 8.80
C SER A 219 13.66 14.11 8.74
N ILE A 220 12.67 13.71 9.52
CA ILE A 220 12.24 12.31 9.63
C ILE A 220 10.91 12.09 8.92
N SER A 221 10.81 11.02 8.13
CA SER A 221 9.58 10.62 7.45
C SER A 221 8.63 9.86 8.37
N ILE A 222 7.36 9.74 7.95
CA ILE A 222 6.40 8.89 8.65
C ILE A 222 6.83 7.42 8.64
N ASP A 223 7.42 6.94 7.55
CA ASP A 223 7.89 5.57 7.44
C ASP A 223 8.99 5.28 8.47
N GLU A 224 9.91 6.21 8.66
CA GLU A 224 10.95 6.07 9.68
C GLU A 224 10.39 6.17 11.11
N LEU A 225 9.41 7.04 11.36
CA LEU A 225 8.73 7.09 12.65
C LEU A 225 7.99 5.78 12.94
N LEU A 226 7.29 5.22 11.97
CA LEU A 226 6.63 3.92 12.11
C LEU A 226 7.65 2.81 12.34
N ALA A 227 8.78 2.78 11.62
CA ALA A 227 9.83 1.80 11.85
C ALA A 227 10.42 1.89 13.27
N ARG A 228 10.56 3.09 13.83
CA ARG A 228 10.98 3.29 15.24
C ARG A 228 9.92 2.81 16.21
N ALA A 229 8.64 3.08 15.94
CA ALA A 229 7.55 2.60 16.76
C ALA A 229 7.45 1.07 16.71
N ASP A 230 7.71 0.44 15.55
CA ASP A 230 7.74 -1.01 15.40
C ASP A 230 8.84 -1.68 16.23
N LEU A 231 10.05 -1.10 16.25
CA LEU A 231 11.12 -1.56 17.15
C LEU A 231 10.71 -1.50 18.63
N ALA A 232 10.00 -0.46 19.02
CA ALA A 232 9.46 -0.34 20.38
C ALA A 232 8.35 -1.36 20.64
N LEU A 233 7.48 -1.64 19.66
CA LEU A 233 6.46 -2.67 19.76
C LEU A 233 7.09 -4.05 19.95
N TYR A 234 8.13 -4.36 19.17
CA TYR A 234 8.89 -5.60 19.35
C TYR A 234 9.41 -5.75 20.78
N GLN A 235 9.95 -4.67 21.36
CA GLN A 235 10.39 -4.64 22.75
C GLN A 235 9.22 -4.90 23.73
N ALA A 236 8.07 -4.25 23.55
CA ALA A 236 6.89 -4.48 24.36
C ALA A 236 6.46 -5.95 24.35
N LYS A 237 6.51 -6.61 23.19
CA LYS A 237 6.19 -8.02 23.04
C LYS A 237 7.22 -8.92 23.73
N GLN A 238 8.51 -8.62 23.61
CA GLN A 238 9.58 -9.38 24.31
C GLN A 238 9.48 -9.27 25.84
N GLU A 239 9.04 -8.16 26.36
CA GLU A 239 8.87 -7.92 27.78
C GLU A 239 7.57 -8.50 28.36
N GLY A 240 6.81 -9.28 27.61
CA GLY A 240 5.63 -10.05 28.08
C GLY A 240 4.28 -9.51 27.66
N CYS A 241 4.21 -8.73 26.57
CA CYS A 241 2.97 -8.22 25.98
C CYS A 241 2.14 -7.30 26.89
N SER A 242 0.98 -6.86 26.41
CA SER A 242 0.01 -6.03 27.17
C SER A 242 0.61 -4.77 27.82
N LYS A 243 1.52 -4.11 27.10
CA LYS A 243 2.23 -2.92 27.58
C LYS A 243 2.63 -2.00 26.43
N THR A 244 3.10 -0.81 26.81
CA THR A 244 3.68 0.17 25.90
C THR A 244 5.18 0.26 26.13
N SER A 245 5.96 0.20 25.03
CA SER A 245 7.37 0.56 25.04
C SER A 245 7.61 1.77 24.18
N THR A 246 8.59 2.60 24.55
CA THR A 246 9.00 3.77 23.79
C THR A 246 10.29 3.51 23.07
N PHE A 247 10.40 3.99 21.83
CA PHE A 247 11.64 3.89 21.07
C PHE A 247 12.78 4.59 21.81
N ASN A 248 13.82 3.81 22.10
CA ASN A 248 15.09 4.30 22.64
C ASN A 248 16.19 4.07 21.62
N PRO A 249 16.85 5.12 21.09
CA PRO A 249 17.92 4.97 20.11
C PRO A 249 19.11 4.13 20.59
N ALA A 250 19.31 3.99 21.90
CA ALA A 250 20.37 3.17 22.47
C ALA A 250 20.16 1.65 22.28
N VAL A 251 18.92 1.20 22.07
CA VAL A 251 18.57 -0.22 21.88
C VAL A 251 18.85 -0.71 20.45
N LYS A 252 19.05 0.19 19.49
CA LYS A 252 19.30 -0.14 18.08
C LYS A 252 20.59 -0.96 17.84
N GLN A 253 21.52 -1.00 18.81
CA GLN A 253 22.80 -1.71 18.68
C GLN A 253 22.71 -3.22 18.98
N VAL A 254 21.67 -3.69 19.65
CA VAL A 254 21.56 -5.10 20.10
C VAL A 254 20.81 -5.98 19.10
N ALA A 255 19.96 -5.41 18.24
CA ALA A 255 19.16 -6.15 17.26
C ALA A 255 19.86 -6.34 15.90
N ALA A 256 21.07 -5.82 15.70
CA ALA A 256 21.86 -5.88 14.46
C ALA A 256 23.17 -6.67 14.63
N GLY A 257 23.32 -7.45 15.72
CA GLY A 257 24.45 -8.33 16.03
C GLY A 257 24.11 -9.80 15.88
#